data_e55bc9cf7a3010b4686fc73c33004220
#
_entry.id   e55bc9cf7a3010b4686fc73c33004220
#
_cell.length_a   1.000
_cell.length_b   1.000
_cell.length_c   1.000
_cell.angle_alpha   90.00
_cell.angle_beta   90.00
_cell.angle_gamma   90.00
#
_symmetry.space_group_name_H-M   'P 1'
#
loop_
_entity.id
_entity.type
_entity.pdbx_description
1 polymer ?
#
loop_
_entity_poly.entity_id
_entity_poly.type
_entity_poly.pdbx_seq_one_letter_code
_entity_poly.pdbx_strand_id
1 'polypeptide(L)'
;MRISTAAVGVALAVAAPALAHHSISRDYHRNQRVEIEGQLIDVALINPHSEIQLEVRSDGETVDIWQLELDDPGDLADQGIVAGTLQHGDTLIVNGNPARDGSMSMFVQRFVRPADGLQYDDD
;
A
#
# COMPACT_ATOMS: atom_id res chain seq x y z
N MET A 1 -59.41 -11.78 22.43
CA MET A 1 -58.19 -12.38 21.90
C MET A 1 -57.34 -11.26 21.34
N ARG A 2 -56.25 -10.89 22.02
CA ARG A 2 -55.39 -9.80 21.62
C ARG A 2 -54.12 -10.40 21.02
N ILE A 3 -53.88 -10.14 19.72
CA ILE A 3 -52.66 -10.58 19.03
C ILE A 3 -51.65 -9.46 19.19
N SER A 4 -50.56 -9.70 19.96
CA SER A 4 -49.43 -8.79 20.09
C SER A 4 -48.42 -9.09 18.99
N THR A 5 -48.30 -8.12 18.09
CA THR A 5 -47.28 -8.19 17.04
C THR A 5 -45.94 -7.68 17.61
N ALA A 6 -44.99 -8.58 17.80
CA ALA A 6 -43.64 -8.21 18.18
C ALA A 6 -42.86 -7.77 16.92
N ALA A 7 -42.45 -6.51 16.91
CA ALA A 7 -41.58 -5.98 15.87
C ALA A 7 -40.12 -6.43 16.15
N VAL A 8 -39.58 -7.25 15.28
CA VAL A 8 -38.15 -7.62 15.30
C VAL A 8 -37.39 -6.49 14.61
N GLY A 9 -36.71 -5.68 15.40
CA GLY A 9 -35.77 -4.68 14.88
C GLY A 9 -34.49 -5.36 14.42
N VAL A 10 -34.20 -5.34 13.13
CA VAL A 10 -32.91 -5.75 12.58
C VAL A 10 -31.93 -4.60 12.78
N ALA A 11 -30.99 -4.77 13.72
CA ALA A 11 -29.85 -3.87 13.88
C ALA A 11 -28.84 -4.16 12.78
N LEU A 12 -28.74 -3.24 11.81
CA LEU A 12 -27.69 -3.29 10.79
C LEU A 12 -26.38 -2.85 11.45
N ALA A 13 -25.50 -3.82 11.76
CA ALA A 13 -24.17 -3.52 12.24
C ALA A 13 -23.33 -3.00 11.07
N VAL A 14 -23.09 -1.69 11.05
CA VAL A 14 -22.13 -1.07 10.13
C VAL A 14 -20.74 -1.46 10.62
N ALA A 15 -20.10 -2.40 9.93
CA ALA A 15 -18.71 -2.76 10.18
C ALA A 15 -17.80 -1.57 9.81
N ALA A 16 -17.19 -0.98 10.83
CA ALA A 16 -16.36 0.21 10.70
C ALA A 16 -15.02 -0.10 10.00
N PRO A 17 -14.40 0.89 9.34
CA PRO A 17 -13.12 0.76 8.63
C PRO A 17 -11.89 0.51 9.53
N ALA A 18 -12.09 0.20 10.80
CA ALA A 18 -11.01 -0.09 11.77
C ALA A 18 -10.15 -1.31 11.41
N LEU A 19 -10.61 -2.18 10.51
CA LEU A 19 -9.89 -3.41 10.16
C LEU A 19 -8.63 -3.16 9.29
N ALA A 20 -8.61 -2.10 8.48
CA ALA A 20 -7.47 -1.81 7.60
C ALA A 20 -6.22 -1.34 8.37
N HIS A 21 -6.38 -0.48 9.39
CA HIS A 21 -5.25 -0.02 10.22
C HIS A 21 -4.62 -1.12 11.08
N HIS A 22 -5.40 -2.13 11.49
CA HIS A 22 -4.89 -3.26 12.26
C HIS A 22 -4.05 -4.21 11.40
N SER A 23 -4.32 -4.36 10.11
CA SER A 23 -3.56 -5.25 9.22
C SER A 23 -2.14 -4.75 8.95
N ILE A 24 -1.94 -3.45 8.76
CA ILE A 24 -0.62 -2.85 8.54
C ILE A 24 0.29 -3.07 9.75
N SER A 25 -0.19 -2.80 10.95
CA SER A 25 0.59 -3.02 12.19
C SER A 25 0.89 -4.48 12.47
N ARG A 26 0.05 -5.39 11.99
CA ARG A 26 0.24 -6.84 12.12
C ARG A 26 1.36 -7.33 11.20
N ASP A 27 1.41 -6.82 9.98
CA ASP A 27 2.23 -7.36 8.91
C ASP A 27 3.56 -6.59 8.74
N TYR A 28 3.61 -5.33 9.20
CA TYR A 28 4.77 -4.44 9.03
C TYR A 28 5.27 -3.84 10.34
N HIS A 29 6.58 -3.60 10.41
CA HIS A 29 7.24 -2.91 11.54
C HIS A 29 7.05 -1.40 11.46
N ARG A 30 6.03 -0.85 12.10
CA ARG A 30 5.72 0.58 12.02
C ARG A 30 6.79 1.51 12.60
N ASN A 31 7.65 1.01 13.46
CA ASN A 31 8.74 1.76 14.08
C ASN A 31 10.09 1.59 13.39
N GLN A 32 10.13 0.89 12.26
CA GLN A 32 11.31 0.72 11.43
C GLN A 32 11.09 1.33 10.06
N ARG A 33 12.19 1.79 9.45
CA ARG A 33 12.21 2.33 8.09
C ARG A 33 13.33 1.67 7.30
N VAL A 34 13.02 1.34 6.06
CA VAL A 34 13.97 0.85 5.07
C VAL A 34 13.81 1.71 3.83
N GLU A 35 14.93 2.04 3.18
CA GLU A 35 14.95 2.72 1.89
C GLU A 35 15.52 1.78 0.83
N ILE A 36 14.84 1.72 -0.30
CA ILE A 36 15.28 0.98 -1.48
C ILE A 36 15.17 1.88 -2.72
N GLU A 37 16.02 1.61 -3.70
CA GLU A 37 15.95 2.21 -5.03
C GLU A 37 15.83 1.09 -6.06
N GLY A 38 14.90 1.20 -6.97
CA GLY A 38 14.69 0.18 -7.99
C GLY A 38 13.87 0.66 -9.16
N GLN A 39 13.68 -0.24 -10.10
CA GLN A 39 12.88 -0.02 -11.30
C GLN A 39 11.51 -0.66 -11.16
N LEU A 40 10.48 0.09 -11.49
CA LEU A 40 9.11 -0.37 -11.47
C LEU A 40 8.89 -1.45 -12.53
N ILE A 41 8.35 -2.60 -12.12
CA ILE A 41 8.02 -3.71 -13.02
C ILE A 41 6.53 -4.02 -13.07
N ASP A 42 5.77 -3.68 -12.04
CA ASP A 42 4.32 -3.87 -12.05
C ASP A 42 3.62 -2.86 -11.13
N VAL A 43 2.38 -2.50 -11.49
CA VAL A 43 1.49 -1.59 -10.74
C VAL A 43 0.08 -2.17 -10.74
N ALA A 44 -0.49 -2.32 -9.57
CA ALA A 44 -1.89 -2.69 -9.37
C ALA A 44 -2.58 -1.66 -8.48
N LEU A 45 -3.40 -0.79 -9.08
CA LEU A 45 -4.24 0.16 -8.36
C LEU A 45 -5.53 -0.53 -7.94
N ILE A 46 -5.54 -1.12 -6.75
CA ILE A 46 -6.62 -1.95 -6.22
C ILE A 46 -7.00 -1.55 -4.80
N ASN A 47 -8.22 -1.89 -4.39
CA ASN A 47 -8.70 -1.73 -3.02
C ASN A 47 -8.49 -3.04 -2.23
N PRO A 48 -8.23 -2.98 -0.91
CA PRO A 48 -8.09 -1.77 -0.08
C PRO A 48 -6.73 -1.10 -0.15
N HIS A 49 -5.71 -1.79 -0.65
CA HIS A 49 -4.34 -1.28 -0.78
C HIS A 49 -3.81 -1.58 -2.17
N SER A 50 -3.27 -0.55 -2.82
CA SER A 50 -2.57 -0.70 -4.09
C SER A 50 -1.23 -1.37 -3.89
N GLU A 51 -0.72 -2.01 -4.93
CA GLU A 51 0.54 -2.75 -4.90
C GLU A 51 1.43 -2.37 -6.07
N ILE A 52 2.71 -2.24 -5.82
CA ILE A 52 3.72 -2.10 -6.86
C ILE A 52 4.87 -3.08 -6.62
N GLN A 53 5.54 -3.48 -7.69
CA GLN A 53 6.74 -4.30 -7.64
C GLN A 53 7.94 -3.50 -8.16
N LEU A 54 9.04 -3.54 -7.41
CA LEU A 54 10.32 -2.99 -7.83
C LEU A 54 11.35 -4.09 -8.03
N GLU A 55 12.10 -3.99 -9.10
CA GLU A 55 13.36 -4.70 -9.29
C GLU A 55 14.49 -3.88 -8.67
N VAL A 56 15.09 -4.41 -7.62
CA VAL A 56 16.19 -3.78 -6.89
C VAL A 56 17.49 -4.55 -7.17
N ARG A 57 18.50 -3.86 -7.63
CA ARG A 57 19.82 -4.44 -7.84
C ARG A 57 20.73 -4.11 -6.67
N SER A 58 21.15 -5.14 -5.95
CA SER A 58 22.18 -5.05 -4.92
C SER A 58 23.46 -5.68 -5.40
N ASP A 59 24.60 -5.03 -5.10
CA ASP A 59 25.94 -5.52 -5.41
C ASP A 59 26.20 -5.87 -6.91
N GLY A 60 25.53 -5.19 -7.83
CA GLY A 60 25.77 -5.26 -9.27
C GLY A 60 25.17 -6.47 -10.00
N GLU A 61 25.01 -7.62 -9.36
CA GLU A 61 24.54 -8.86 -10.01
C GLU A 61 23.29 -9.47 -9.38
N THR A 62 23.05 -9.25 -8.07
CA THR A 62 21.88 -9.78 -7.40
C THR A 62 20.66 -8.90 -7.68
N VAL A 63 19.59 -9.52 -8.17
CA VAL A 63 18.31 -8.86 -8.43
C VAL A 63 17.29 -9.39 -7.44
N ASP A 64 16.71 -8.47 -6.68
CA ASP A 64 15.65 -8.74 -5.74
C ASP A 64 14.34 -8.11 -6.22
N ILE A 65 13.24 -8.82 -6.08
CA ILE A 65 11.91 -8.28 -6.37
C ILE A 65 11.25 -7.91 -5.04
N TRP A 66 10.97 -6.62 -4.89
CA TRP A 66 10.28 -6.08 -3.73
C TRP A 66 8.79 -5.89 -4.01
N GLN A 67 7.96 -6.35 -3.06
CA GLN A 67 6.52 -6.12 -3.04
C GLN A 67 6.22 -4.91 -2.16
N LEU A 68 5.60 -3.91 -2.72
CA LEU A 68 5.31 -2.65 -2.04
C LEU A 68 3.82 -2.44 -1.97
N GLU A 69 3.31 -2.26 -0.75
CA GLU A 69 1.92 -1.97 -0.47
C GLU A 69 1.74 -0.48 -0.21
N LEU A 70 0.74 0.13 -0.84
CA LEU A 70 0.39 1.54 -0.71
C LEU A 70 -1.08 1.66 -0.29
N ASP A 71 -1.53 2.90 -0.13
CA ASP A 71 -2.93 3.21 0.10
C ASP A 71 -3.84 2.81 -1.08
N ASP A 72 -5.12 3.01 -0.88
CA ASP A 72 -6.12 2.75 -1.92
C ASP A 72 -5.98 3.69 -3.12
N PRO A 73 -6.60 3.34 -4.26
CA PRO A 73 -6.51 4.16 -5.48
C PRO A 73 -7.05 5.58 -5.33
N GLY A 74 -8.00 5.81 -4.41
CA GLY A 74 -8.56 7.14 -4.14
C GLY A 74 -7.53 8.06 -3.49
N ASP A 75 -6.84 7.58 -2.48
CA ASP A 75 -5.79 8.34 -1.78
C ASP A 75 -4.60 8.61 -2.71
N LEU A 76 -4.23 7.64 -3.54
CA LEU A 76 -3.20 7.83 -4.56
C LEU A 76 -3.61 8.89 -5.60
N ALA A 77 -4.85 8.88 -6.05
CA ALA A 77 -5.37 9.85 -7.01
C ALA A 77 -5.37 11.28 -6.46
N ASP A 78 -5.63 11.46 -5.17
CA ASP A 78 -5.56 12.75 -4.49
C ASP A 78 -4.15 13.36 -4.53
N GLN A 79 -3.12 12.53 -4.68
CA GLN A 79 -1.73 12.93 -4.85
C GLN A 79 -1.26 12.93 -6.32
N GLY A 80 -2.19 12.80 -7.27
CA GLY A 80 -1.91 12.82 -8.70
C GLY A 80 -1.43 11.51 -9.28
N ILE A 81 -1.56 10.41 -8.54
CA ILE A 81 -1.15 9.08 -8.97
C ILE A 81 -2.38 8.28 -9.41
N VAL A 82 -2.56 8.19 -10.71
CA VAL A 82 -3.68 7.51 -11.37
C VAL A 82 -3.15 6.47 -12.36
N ALA A 83 -4.04 5.75 -13.02
CA ALA A 83 -3.66 4.78 -14.05
C ALA A 83 -2.77 5.45 -15.12
N GLY A 84 -1.60 4.85 -15.37
CA GLY A 84 -0.61 5.35 -16.32
C GLY A 84 0.39 6.37 -15.77
N THR A 85 0.21 6.88 -14.55
CA THR A 85 1.18 7.81 -13.92
C THR A 85 2.51 7.13 -13.64
N LEU A 86 2.46 5.94 -13.04
CA LEU A 86 3.63 5.09 -12.83
C LEU A 86 3.74 4.10 -13.98
N GLN A 87 4.91 4.00 -14.58
CA GLN A 87 5.15 3.17 -15.76
C GLN A 87 6.28 2.18 -15.52
N HIS A 88 6.19 1.03 -16.17
CA HIS A 88 7.25 0.04 -16.19
C HIS A 88 8.59 0.70 -16.59
N GLY A 89 9.64 0.43 -15.82
CA GLY A 89 10.97 0.99 -16.04
C GLY A 89 11.23 2.31 -15.30
N ASP A 90 10.21 2.93 -14.69
CA ASP A 90 10.43 4.10 -13.83
C ASP A 90 11.35 3.76 -12.67
N THR A 91 12.34 4.61 -12.42
CA THR A 91 13.16 4.50 -11.22
C THR A 91 12.48 5.21 -10.06
N LEU A 92 12.31 4.51 -8.95
CA LEU A 92 11.73 5.04 -7.71
C LEU A 92 12.71 4.86 -6.55
N ILE A 93 12.77 5.87 -5.69
CA ILE A 93 13.38 5.77 -4.36
C ILE A 93 12.24 5.67 -3.37
N VAL A 94 12.17 4.56 -2.63
CA VAL A 94 11.04 4.22 -1.78
C VAL A 94 11.49 4.04 -0.35
N ASN A 95 10.76 4.65 0.57
CA ASN A 95 10.96 4.54 2.00
C ASN A 95 9.70 3.97 2.64
N GLY A 96 9.84 2.98 3.50
CA GLY A 96 8.68 2.33 4.10
C GLY A 96 8.99 1.43 5.29
N ASN A 97 7.94 0.84 5.81
CA ASN A 97 7.98 -0.09 6.93
C ASN A 97 8.25 -1.50 6.42
N PRO A 98 9.33 -2.18 6.86
CA PRO A 98 9.62 -3.53 6.39
C PRO A 98 8.64 -4.56 6.96
N ALA A 99 8.44 -5.64 6.21
CA ALA A 99 7.61 -6.76 6.63
C ALA A 99 8.17 -7.46 7.87
N ARG A 100 7.28 -7.87 8.78
CA ARG A 100 7.65 -8.58 10.02
C ARG A 100 8.18 -9.98 9.77
N ASP A 101 7.77 -10.61 8.68
CA ASP A 101 8.20 -11.97 8.31
C ASP A 101 9.58 -12.02 7.66
N GLY A 102 10.24 -10.87 7.46
CA GLY A 102 11.56 -10.77 6.84
C GLY A 102 11.54 -10.89 5.32
N SER A 103 10.39 -10.97 4.68
CA SER A 103 10.29 -10.96 3.21
C SER A 103 10.72 -9.61 2.62
N MET A 104 11.05 -9.60 1.33
CA MET A 104 11.32 -8.38 0.57
C MET A 104 10.01 -7.66 0.25
N SER A 105 9.41 -7.09 1.29
CA SER A 105 8.11 -6.44 1.24
C SER A 105 8.09 -5.27 2.22
N MET A 106 7.38 -4.21 1.88
CA MET A 106 7.18 -3.08 2.77
C MET A 106 5.84 -2.40 2.53
N PHE A 107 5.34 -1.73 3.57
CA PHE A 107 4.30 -0.73 3.43
C PHE A 107 4.96 0.62 3.17
N VAL A 108 4.63 1.24 2.04
CA VAL A 108 5.28 2.47 1.57
C VAL A 108 4.81 3.66 2.40
N GLN A 109 5.76 4.39 2.95
CA GLN A 109 5.49 5.66 3.61
C GLN A 109 5.73 6.85 2.69
N ARG A 110 6.70 6.70 1.79
CA ARG A 110 7.03 7.73 0.82
C ARG A 110 7.73 7.11 -0.39
N PHE A 111 7.49 7.66 -1.56
CA PHE A 111 8.39 7.46 -2.69
C PHE A 111 8.61 8.76 -3.48
N VAL A 112 9.72 8.79 -4.21
CA VAL A 112 10.08 9.83 -5.16
C VAL A 112 10.48 9.18 -6.48
N ARG A 113 10.00 9.74 -7.59
CA ARG A 113 10.51 9.46 -8.92
C ARG A 113 11.51 10.56 -9.31
N PRO A 114 12.83 10.32 -9.29
CA PRO A 114 13.84 11.36 -9.47
C PRO A 114 13.77 12.04 -10.84
N ALA A 115 13.30 11.34 -11.88
CA ALA A 115 13.26 11.86 -13.24
C ALA A 115 12.42 13.14 -13.39
N ASP A 116 11.35 13.30 -12.61
CA ASP A 116 10.44 14.44 -12.69
C ASP A 116 10.01 15.01 -11.34
N GLY A 117 10.47 14.40 -10.24
CA GLY A 117 10.14 14.84 -8.88
C GLY A 117 8.75 14.44 -8.39
N LEU A 118 8.03 13.56 -9.12
CA LEU A 118 6.78 13.00 -8.61
C LEU A 118 7.04 12.34 -7.26
N GLN A 119 6.17 12.62 -6.27
CA GLN A 119 6.29 12.02 -4.95
C GLN A 119 4.93 11.63 -4.38
N TYR A 120 4.97 10.67 -3.49
CA TYR A 120 3.86 10.18 -2.69
C TYR A 120 4.28 10.17 -1.22
N ASP A 121 3.38 10.57 -0.34
CA ASP A 121 3.53 10.48 1.12
C ASP A 121 2.27 9.85 1.72
N ASP A 122 2.46 8.82 2.55
CA ASP A 122 1.42 8.26 3.42
C ASP A 122 1.42 9.04 4.73
N ASP A 123 0.45 9.93 4.91
CA ASP A 123 0.27 10.78 6.11
C ASP A 123 -0.71 10.17 7.11
#